data_c724b0c77547f948d5d533aec0cf08ae
#
_entry.id   c724b0c77547f948d5d533aec0cf08ae
#
_cell.length_a   1.000
_cell.length_b   1.000
_cell.length_c   1.000
_cell.angle_alpha   90.00
_cell.angle_beta   90.00
_cell.angle_gamma   90.00
#
_symmetry.space_group_name_H-M   'P 1'
#
loop_
_entity.id
_entity.type
_entity.pdbx_description
1 polymer ?
#
loop_
_entity_poly.entity_id
_entity_poly.type
_entity_poly.pdbx_seq_one_letter_code
_entity_poly.pdbx_strand_id
1 'polypeptide(L)'
;MSRTRVYLDHNATAPLHPAAREAMCAAFDLCGNASSVHAEGRAARAIIEAARAEVAGFAGVAPKDIVFTSGGTEALNLALTPSIETLGEKRPFDLLVASAGEHPAVLAGHRFAAAQLELAGLTPRGVLKIEALGASLARAGAAGHRIMLALQAANNETGVIQPLAAAAEMIHAAGGFLVCDAVQAAGRIDCDIGTLGADAIVLSAHKFGGPKGAGALCFRSESYHIKDALVRGGGQERGLR
;
A
#
# COMPACT_ATOMS: atom_id res chain seq x y z
N MET A 1 -24.01 18.65 -33.97
CA MET A 1 -24.23 17.89 -32.70
C MET A 1 -22.87 17.65 -32.06
N SER A 2 -22.61 18.22 -30.91
CA SER A 2 -21.37 17.99 -30.14
C SER A 2 -21.37 16.52 -29.70
N ARG A 3 -20.42 15.72 -30.15
CA ARG A 3 -20.25 14.34 -29.68
C ARG A 3 -19.79 14.41 -28.21
N THR A 4 -20.58 13.92 -27.28
CA THR A 4 -20.18 13.78 -25.90
C THR A 4 -19.00 12.79 -25.83
N ARG A 5 -17.84 13.27 -25.38
CA ARG A 5 -16.65 12.41 -25.21
C ARG A 5 -16.85 11.49 -24.02
N VAL A 6 -16.63 10.20 -24.21
CA VAL A 6 -16.64 9.18 -23.13
C VAL A 6 -15.22 8.94 -22.67
N TYR A 7 -14.97 9.09 -21.37
CA TYR A 7 -13.68 8.78 -20.73
C TYR A 7 -13.70 7.33 -20.23
N LEU A 8 -12.75 6.50 -20.67
CA LEU A 8 -12.69 5.08 -20.36
C LEU A 8 -11.40 4.65 -19.64
N ASP A 9 -10.43 5.57 -19.47
CA ASP A 9 -9.12 5.26 -18.90
C ASP A 9 -9.15 5.36 -17.36
N HIS A 10 -10.01 4.55 -16.73
CA HIS A 10 -10.18 4.54 -15.27
C HIS A 10 -8.98 3.92 -14.54
N ASN A 11 -8.15 3.14 -15.23
CA ASN A 11 -6.91 2.61 -14.64
C ASN A 11 -5.85 3.70 -14.48
N ALA A 12 -5.82 4.72 -15.33
CA ALA A 12 -4.96 5.88 -15.14
C ALA A 12 -5.47 6.76 -13.98
N THR A 13 -6.76 7.08 -13.98
CA THR A 13 -7.44 7.81 -12.88
C THR A 13 -8.95 7.65 -13.00
N ALA A 14 -9.65 7.42 -11.91
CA ALA A 14 -11.10 7.44 -11.90
C ALA A 14 -11.63 8.88 -11.78
N PRO A 15 -12.83 9.21 -12.34
CA PRO A 15 -13.50 10.46 -12.06
C PRO A 15 -13.72 10.65 -10.55
N LEU A 16 -13.54 11.89 -10.08
CA LEU A 16 -13.78 12.22 -8.67
C LEU A 16 -15.26 12.00 -8.32
N HIS A 17 -15.51 11.20 -7.29
CA HIS A 17 -16.86 10.92 -6.82
C HIS A 17 -17.50 12.19 -6.24
N PRO A 18 -18.79 12.48 -6.50
CA PRO A 18 -19.45 13.68 -5.99
C PRO A 18 -19.34 13.86 -4.49
N ALA A 19 -19.58 12.82 -3.69
CA ALA A 19 -19.45 12.86 -2.24
C ALA A 19 -18.00 13.17 -1.78
N ALA A 20 -16.98 12.66 -2.49
CA ALA A 20 -15.60 13.00 -2.18
C ALA A 20 -15.31 14.48 -2.44
N ARG A 21 -15.85 15.04 -3.54
CA ARG A 21 -15.76 16.48 -3.83
C ARG A 21 -16.43 17.32 -2.75
N GLU A 22 -17.63 16.95 -2.31
CA GLU A 22 -18.37 17.66 -1.26
C GLU A 22 -17.59 17.65 0.06
N ALA A 23 -17.05 16.51 0.48
CA ALA A 23 -16.24 16.38 1.68
C ALA A 23 -14.97 17.23 1.61
N MET A 24 -14.29 17.28 0.44
CA MET A 24 -13.14 18.17 0.24
C MET A 24 -13.50 19.64 0.35
N CYS A 25 -14.60 20.07 -0.29
CA CYS A 25 -15.07 21.47 -0.20
C CYS A 25 -15.39 21.86 1.24
N ALA A 26 -16.08 21.00 1.99
CA ALA A 26 -16.36 21.23 3.41
C ALA A 26 -15.09 21.33 4.27
N ALA A 27 -14.04 20.57 3.94
CA ALA A 27 -12.78 20.62 4.66
C ALA A 27 -11.99 21.91 4.40
N PHE A 28 -12.13 22.56 3.24
CA PHE A 28 -11.46 23.84 2.95
C PHE A 28 -11.95 24.99 3.80
N ASP A 29 -13.19 24.94 4.29
CA ASP A 29 -13.79 25.97 5.15
C ASP A 29 -13.31 25.87 6.61
N LEU A 30 -12.59 24.81 6.96
CA LEU A 30 -12.05 24.59 8.30
C LEU A 30 -10.68 25.24 8.47
N CYS A 31 -10.64 26.20 9.39
CA CYS A 31 -9.40 26.80 9.85
C CYS A 31 -8.87 26.02 11.05
N GLY A 32 -7.70 25.36 10.94
CA GLY A 32 -7.10 24.69 12.08
C GLY A 32 -5.91 23.81 11.68
N ASN A 33 -4.92 23.73 12.56
CA ASN A 33 -3.83 22.77 12.44
C ASN A 33 -4.11 21.59 13.37
N ALA A 34 -4.18 20.38 12.83
CA ALA A 34 -4.50 19.15 13.58
C ALA A 34 -3.49 18.84 14.72
N SER A 35 -2.31 19.45 14.70
CA SER A 35 -1.31 19.33 15.78
C SER A 35 -1.55 20.30 16.94
N SER A 36 -2.45 21.29 16.79
CA SER A 36 -2.75 22.29 17.82
C SER A 36 -3.73 21.73 18.85
N VAL A 37 -3.59 22.20 20.11
CA VAL A 37 -4.39 21.70 21.26
C VAL A 37 -5.69 22.49 21.47
N HIS A 38 -5.87 23.65 20.81
CA HIS A 38 -7.07 24.47 20.92
C HIS A 38 -8.26 23.88 20.12
N ALA A 39 -9.44 24.51 20.20
CA ALA A 39 -10.67 23.97 19.65
C ALA A 39 -10.60 23.71 18.13
N GLU A 40 -10.04 24.66 17.37
CA GLU A 40 -9.90 24.57 15.91
C GLU A 40 -8.94 23.45 15.51
N GLY A 41 -7.85 23.26 16.25
CA GLY A 41 -6.90 22.16 16.03
C GLY A 41 -7.54 20.79 16.31
N ARG A 42 -8.35 20.69 17.39
CA ARG A 42 -9.10 19.46 17.68
C ARG A 42 -10.15 19.16 16.61
N ALA A 43 -10.85 20.19 16.09
CA ALA A 43 -11.81 20.02 15.00
C ALA A 43 -11.12 19.51 13.71
N ALA A 44 -9.98 20.08 13.33
CA ALA A 44 -9.19 19.60 12.19
C ALA A 44 -8.71 18.16 12.39
N ARG A 45 -8.23 17.81 13.59
CA ARG A 45 -7.84 16.44 13.92
C ARG A 45 -9.01 15.47 13.83
N ALA A 46 -10.21 15.85 14.31
CA ALA A 46 -11.38 14.98 14.29
C ALA A 46 -11.75 14.55 12.86
N ILE A 47 -11.61 15.42 11.87
CA ILE A 47 -11.85 15.07 10.44
C ILE A 47 -10.82 14.05 9.94
N ILE A 48 -9.54 14.24 10.26
CA ILE A 48 -8.49 13.30 9.85
C ILE A 48 -8.74 11.93 10.48
N GLU A 49 -9.07 11.89 11.76
CA GLU A 49 -9.32 10.62 12.47
C GLU A 49 -10.62 9.94 12.00
N ALA A 50 -11.66 10.70 11.65
CA ALA A 50 -12.86 10.15 11.02
C ALA A 50 -12.54 9.53 9.65
N ALA A 51 -11.80 10.23 8.80
CA ALA A 51 -11.34 9.69 7.53
C ALA A 51 -10.46 8.44 7.71
N ARG A 52 -9.61 8.42 8.75
CA ARG A 52 -8.80 7.26 9.10
C ARG A 52 -9.65 6.06 9.49
N ALA A 53 -10.72 6.26 10.25
CA ALA A 53 -11.65 5.20 10.61
C ALA A 53 -12.39 4.62 9.40
N GLU A 54 -12.79 5.45 8.43
CA GLU A 54 -13.41 4.99 7.18
C GLU A 54 -12.45 4.14 6.34
N VAL A 55 -11.20 4.58 6.18
CA VAL A 55 -10.17 3.79 5.47
C VAL A 55 -9.87 2.49 6.23
N ALA A 56 -9.86 2.53 7.55
CA ALA A 56 -9.65 1.36 8.40
C ALA A 56 -10.76 0.31 8.20
N GLY A 57 -12.02 0.75 8.20
CA GLY A 57 -13.17 -0.12 7.91
C GLY A 57 -13.11 -0.73 6.51
N PHE A 58 -12.67 0.04 5.51
CA PHE A 58 -12.48 -0.45 4.14
C PHE A 58 -11.36 -1.51 4.04
N ALA A 59 -10.26 -1.29 4.74
CA ALA A 59 -9.07 -2.15 4.68
C ALA A 59 -9.12 -3.35 5.65
N GLY A 60 -10.09 -3.41 6.56
CA GLY A 60 -10.18 -4.45 7.59
C GLY A 60 -9.11 -4.34 8.68
N VAL A 61 -8.67 -3.11 9.02
CA VAL A 61 -7.62 -2.86 10.02
C VAL A 61 -8.07 -1.89 11.11
N ALA A 62 -7.29 -1.71 12.16
CA ALA A 62 -7.55 -0.66 13.14
C ALA A 62 -7.09 0.72 12.63
N PRO A 63 -7.75 1.83 13.00
CA PRO A 63 -7.37 3.17 12.54
C PRO A 63 -5.90 3.53 12.85
N LYS A 64 -5.37 3.06 13.97
CA LYS A 64 -3.97 3.26 14.37
C LYS A 64 -2.96 2.58 13.43
N ASP A 65 -3.39 1.65 12.60
CA ASP A 65 -2.52 0.88 11.69
C ASP A 65 -2.47 1.49 10.28
N ILE A 66 -3.03 2.70 10.12
CA ILE A 66 -3.03 3.46 8.87
C ILE A 66 -2.03 4.61 8.93
N VAL A 67 -1.32 4.79 7.83
CA VAL A 67 -0.48 5.95 7.54
C VAL A 67 -1.00 6.60 6.27
N PHE A 68 -1.46 7.83 6.34
CA PHE A 68 -1.85 8.60 5.16
C PHE A 68 -0.61 9.06 4.38
N THR A 69 -0.70 9.02 3.07
CA THR A 69 0.35 9.40 2.12
C THR A 69 -0.21 10.27 1.00
N SER A 70 0.64 10.82 0.15
CA SER A 70 0.22 11.57 -1.04
C SER A 70 -0.28 10.69 -2.18
N GLY A 71 -0.17 9.38 -2.07
CA GLY A 71 -0.62 8.43 -3.09
C GLY A 71 0.08 7.08 -2.99
N GLY A 72 -0.24 6.18 -3.92
CA GLY A 72 0.31 4.81 -3.92
C GLY A 72 1.84 4.78 -4.04
N THR A 73 2.45 5.66 -4.83
CA THR A 73 3.90 5.72 -4.99
C THR A 73 4.62 6.01 -3.66
N GLU A 74 4.17 7.02 -2.91
CA GLU A 74 4.75 7.32 -1.59
C GLU A 74 4.52 6.16 -0.62
N ALA A 75 3.32 5.58 -0.60
CA ALA A 75 2.99 4.48 0.27
C ALA A 75 3.85 3.23 -0.02
N LEU A 76 4.08 2.89 -1.30
CA LEU A 76 4.97 1.79 -1.70
C LEU A 76 6.43 2.07 -1.33
N ASN A 77 6.94 3.28 -1.60
CA ASN A 77 8.30 3.65 -1.22
C ASN A 77 8.50 3.64 0.30
N LEU A 78 7.45 3.98 1.06
CA LEU A 78 7.48 3.91 2.52
C LEU A 78 7.47 2.45 3.01
N ALA A 79 6.64 1.58 2.41
CA ALA A 79 6.47 0.19 2.81
C ALA A 79 7.65 -0.70 2.38
N LEU A 80 8.22 -0.48 1.19
CA LEU A 80 9.26 -1.34 0.63
C LEU A 80 10.65 -0.93 1.14
N THR A 81 10.85 -1.15 2.42
CA THR A 81 12.10 -0.86 3.15
C THR A 81 12.58 -2.08 3.93
N PRO A 82 13.90 -2.34 3.99
CA PRO A 82 14.42 -3.38 4.87
C PRO A 82 14.16 -3.14 6.35
N SER A 83 13.88 -1.89 6.76
CA SER A 83 13.80 -1.47 8.17
C SER A 83 12.41 -1.52 8.79
N ILE A 84 11.51 -2.41 8.30
CA ILE A 84 10.26 -2.71 9.01
C ILE A 84 10.56 -3.68 10.16
N GLU A 85 10.25 -3.25 11.38
CA GLU A 85 10.18 -4.15 12.54
C GLU A 85 8.83 -4.85 12.54
N THR A 86 8.83 -6.13 12.88
CA THR A 86 7.63 -6.94 13.09
C THR A 86 7.63 -7.50 14.50
N LEU A 87 6.51 -8.04 14.98
CA LEU A 87 6.41 -8.57 16.32
C LEU A 87 7.50 -9.62 16.59
N GLY A 88 8.35 -9.32 17.57
CA GLY A 88 9.45 -10.22 18.00
C GLY A 88 10.68 -10.21 17.11
N GLU A 89 10.68 -9.51 15.97
CA GLU A 89 11.82 -9.49 15.04
C GLU A 89 12.17 -8.06 14.62
N LYS A 90 13.38 -7.62 14.97
CA LYS A 90 13.93 -6.29 14.64
C LYS A 90 15.01 -6.32 13.59
N ARG A 91 15.46 -7.51 13.19
CA ARG A 91 16.46 -7.66 12.14
C ARG A 91 15.89 -7.13 10.83
N PRO A 92 16.65 -6.35 10.04
CA PRO A 92 16.21 -5.90 8.73
C PRO A 92 15.86 -7.06 7.79
N PHE A 93 15.02 -6.79 6.80
CA PHE A 93 14.81 -7.71 5.68
C PHE A 93 16.07 -7.76 4.80
N ASP A 94 16.46 -8.95 4.42
CA ASP A 94 17.68 -9.19 3.63
C ASP A 94 17.38 -9.19 2.12
N LEU A 95 16.16 -9.55 1.74
CA LEU A 95 15.75 -9.72 0.35
C LEU A 95 14.34 -9.19 0.11
N LEU A 96 14.17 -8.44 -0.97
CA LEU A 96 12.89 -8.13 -1.59
C LEU A 96 12.68 -9.04 -2.79
N VAL A 97 11.65 -9.87 -2.75
CA VAL A 97 11.14 -10.58 -3.92
C VAL A 97 9.97 -9.77 -4.47
N ALA A 98 10.00 -9.40 -5.75
CA ALA A 98 8.91 -8.68 -6.40
C ALA A 98 8.44 -9.41 -7.66
N SER A 99 7.15 -9.36 -7.96
CA SER A 99 6.67 -9.84 -9.26
C SER A 99 7.27 -8.98 -10.38
N ALA A 100 7.71 -9.62 -11.47
CA ALA A 100 8.26 -8.91 -12.63
C ALA A 100 7.25 -7.99 -13.34
N GLY A 101 5.95 -8.08 -13.00
CA GLY A 101 4.88 -7.24 -13.53
C GLY A 101 4.46 -6.09 -12.61
N GLU A 102 5.23 -5.81 -11.56
CA GLU A 102 4.91 -4.72 -10.63
C GLU A 102 5.00 -3.34 -11.29
N HIS A 103 4.29 -2.40 -10.69
CA HIS A 103 4.38 -0.98 -11.07
C HIS A 103 5.81 -0.43 -10.82
N PRO A 104 6.29 0.57 -11.62
CA PRO A 104 7.60 1.20 -11.39
C PRO A 104 7.83 1.70 -9.96
N ALA A 105 6.78 2.10 -9.23
CA ALA A 105 6.89 2.47 -7.82
C ALA A 105 7.38 1.34 -6.92
N VAL A 106 7.19 0.07 -7.31
CA VAL A 106 7.76 -1.10 -6.66
C VAL A 106 9.16 -1.38 -7.21
N LEU A 107 9.29 -1.50 -8.54
CA LEU A 107 10.53 -1.97 -9.19
C LEU A 107 11.70 -0.98 -9.07
N ALA A 108 11.41 0.32 -8.95
CA ALA A 108 12.41 1.39 -8.84
C ALA A 108 12.28 2.23 -7.57
N GLY A 109 11.17 2.10 -6.84
CA GLY A 109 10.89 2.92 -5.65
C GLY A 109 11.20 2.24 -4.32
N HIS A 110 11.60 0.97 -4.32
CA HIS A 110 12.00 0.27 -3.09
C HIS A 110 13.32 0.82 -2.52
N ARG A 111 13.55 0.59 -1.22
CA ARG A 111 14.74 1.06 -0.49
C ARG A 111 15.75 -0.05 -0.20
N PHE A 112 15.63 -1.18 -0.84
CA PHE A 112 16.61 -2.27 -0.82
C PHE A 112 17.76 -1.95 -1.77
N ALA A 113 18.97 -2.41 -1.47
CA ALA A 113 20.08 -2.33 -2.41
C ALA A 113 19.78 -3.19 -3.67
N ALA A 114 20.34 -2.84 -4.81
CA ALA A 114 20.08 -3.55 -6.06
C ALA A 114 20.34 -5.06 -5.97
N ALA A 115 21.37 -5.47 -5.21
CA ALA A 115 21.68 -6.89 -4.97
C ALA A 115 20.68 -7.61 -4.05
N GLN A 116 19.79 -6.88 -3.40
CA GLN A 116 18.75 -7.39 -2.51
C GLN A 116 17.37 -7.47 -3.19
N LEU A 117 17.28 -7.23 -4.49
CA LEU A 117 16.06 -7.39 -5.28
C LEU A 117 16.14 -8.64 -6.13
N GLU A 118 15.13 -9.49 -6.03
CA GLU A 118 14.91 -10.62 -6.92
C GLU A 118 13.53 -10.51 -7.60
N LEU A 119 13.48 -10.72 -8.92
CA LEU A 119 12.23 -10.65 -9.68
C LEU A 119 11.68 -12.07 -9.92
N ALA A 120 10.48 -12.33 -9.40
CA ALA A 120 9.72 -13.52 -9.69
C ALA A 120 9.02 -13.39 -11.06
N GLY A 121 9.25 -14.36 -11.94
CA GLY A 121 8.74 -14.34 -13.30
C GLY A 121 7.23 -14.53 -13.41
N LEU A 122 6.68 -14.14 -14.56
CA LEU A 122 5.27 -14.29 -14.90
C LEU A 122 5.04 -15.39 -15.93
N THR A 123 3.84 -15.95 -15.93
CA THR A 123 3.32 -16.76 -17.03
C THR A 123 3.09 -15.89 -18.29
N PRO A 124 2.89 -16.48 -19.48
CA PRO A 124 2.49 -15.71 -20.67
C PRO A 124 1.16 -14.94 -20.52
N ARG A 125 0.35 -15.30 -19.53
CA ARG A 125 -0.91 -14.61 -19.18
C ARG A 125 -0.72 -13.49 -18.16
N GLY A 126 0.51 -13.17 -17.75
CA GLY A 126 0.81 -12.12 -16.79
C GLY A 126 0.54 -12.48 -15.32
N VAL A 127 0.32 -13.76 -15.01
CA VAL A 127 0.11 -14.26 -13.65
C VAL A 127 1.46 -14.65 -13.04
N LEU A 128 1.71 -14.32 -11.77
CA LEU A 128 2.90 -14.75 -11.04
C LEU A 128 3.09 -16.27 -11.12
N LYS A 129 4.28 -16.70 -11.49
CA LYS A 129 4.66 -18.12 -11.44
C LYS A 129 4.92 -18.52 -9.99
N ILE A 130 3.97 -19.23 -9.40
CA ILE A 130 4.05 -19.69 -8.00
C ILE A 130 5.29 -20.57 -7.77
N GLU A 131 5.66 -21.40 -8.75
CA GLU A 131 6.86 -22.25 -8.68
C GLU A 131 8.14 -21.40 -8.64
N ALA A 132 8.18 -20.27 -9.37
CA ALA A 132 9.31 -19.35 -9.34
C ALA A 132 9.41 -18.65 -7.98
N LEU A 133 8.29 -18.23 -7.41
CA LEU A 133 8.25 -17.70 -6.05
C LEU A 133 8.76 -18.75 -5.06
N GLY A 134 8.27 -19.98 -5.13
CA GLY A 134 8.71 -21.07 -4.25
C GLY A 134 10.22 -21.33 -4.33
N ALA A 135 10.80 -21.31 -5.53
CA ALA A 135 12.24 -21.46 -5.72
C ALA A 135 13.04 -20.30 -5.08
N SER A 136 12.55 -19.05 -5.20
CA SER A 136 13.16 -17.88 -4.57
C SER A 136 13.12 -17.99 -3.04
N LEU A 137 11.97 -18.34 -2.48
CA LEU A 137 11.80 -18.49 -1.04
C LEU A 137 12.69 -19.62 -0.47
N ALA A 138 12.79 -20.75 -1.18
CA ALA A 138 13.64 -21.87 -0.75
C ALA A 138 15.13 -21.49 -0.73
N ARG A 139 15.63 -20.78 -1.76
CA ARG A 139 17.01 -20.28 -1.79
C ARG A 139 17.30 -19.29 -0.68
N ALA A 140 16.40 -18.33 -0.49
CA ALA A 140 16.56 -17.32 0.53
C ALA A 140 16.48 -17.92 1.94
N GLY A 141 15.56 -18.86 2.17
CA GLY A 141 15.45 -19.59 3.43
C GLY A 141 16.72 -20.41 3.75
N ALA A 142 17.31 -21.10 2.75
CA ALA A 142 18.58 -21.81 2.91
C ALA A 142 19.75 -20.86 3.26
N ALA A 143 19.70 -19.61 2.81
CA ALA A 143 20.68 -18.57 3.17
C ALA A 143 20.37 -17.88 4.52
N GLY A 144 19.28 -18.23 5.20
CA GLY A 144 18.84 -17.59 6.43
C GLY A 144 18.35 -16.15 6.25
N HIS A 145 17.93 -15.78 5.04
CA HIS A 145 17.45 -14.45 4.72
C HIS A 145 16.03 -14.24 5.25
N ARG A 146 15.80 -13.04 5.78
CA ARG A 146 14.47 -12.51 6.08
C ARG A 146 13.92 -11.86 4.82
N ILE A 147 12.74 -12.31 4.36
CA ILE A 147 12.22 -12.02 3.02
C ILE A 147 11.01 -11.09 3.10
N MET A 148 10.97 -10.08 2.23
CA MET A 148 9.79 -9.31 1.92
C MET A 148 9.31 -9.67 0.51
N LEU A 149 8.01 -9.88 0.32
CA LEU A 149 7.36 -10.06 -0.98
C LEU A 149 6.56 -8.82 -1.33
N ALA A 150 6.77 -8.26 -2.52
CA ALA A 150 5.90 -7.26 -3.12
C ALA A 150 5.07 -7.90 -4.23
N LEU A 151 3.74 -7.84 -4.11
CA LEU A 151 2.82 -8.40 -5.10
C LEU A 151 1.59 -7.52 -5.24
N GLN A 152 1.33 -7.06 -6.46
CA GLN A 152 0.11 -6.31 -6.77
C GLN A 152 -1.14 -7.23 -6.73
N ALA A 153 -2.28 -6.70 -6.30
CA ALA A 153 -3.52 -7.44 -6.33
C ALA A 153 -4.08 -7.57 -7.75
N ALA A 154 -3.97 -6.50 -8.53
CA ALA A 154 -4.36 -6.47 -9.94
C ALA A 154 -3.40 -5.57 -10.73
N ASN A 155 -3.07 -6.00 -11.95
CA ASN A 155 -2.13 -5.27 -12.81
C ASN A 155 -2.80 -4.05 -13.48
N ASN A 156 -2.12 -2.92 -13.47
CA ASN A 156 -2.65 -1.65 -13.99
C ASN A 156 -2.78 -1.60 -15.52
N GLU A 157 -2.02 -2.40 -16.27
CA GLU A 157 -2.06 -2.44 -17.73
C GLU A 157 -3.00 -3.53 -18.24
N THR A 158 -2.92 -4.73 -17.66
CA THR A 158 -3.58 -5.92 -18.18
C THR A 158 -4.87 -6.27 -17.43
N GLY A 159 -5.07 -5.74 -16.22
CA GLY A 159 -6.17 -6.10 -15.33
C GLY A 159 -6.06 -7.51 -14.72
N VAL A 160 -4.95 -8.19 -14.92
CA VAL A 160 -4.75 -9.55 -14.38
C VAL A 160 -4.71 -9.52 -12.86
N ILE A 161 -5.59 -10.29 -12.23
CA ILE A 161 -5.63 -10.51 -10.78
C ILE A 161 -4.55 -11.55 -10.41
N GLN A 162 -3.74 -11.22 -9.41
CA GLN A 162 -2.64 -12.06 -8.97
C GLN A 162 -3.07 -13.09 -7.90
N PRO A 163 -2.40 -14.23 -7.78
CA PRO A 163 -2.75 -15.30 -6.85
C PRO A 163 -2.27 -14.97 -5.41
N LEU A 164 -2.79 -13.88 -4.82
CA LEU A 164 -2.35 -13.37 -3.52
C LEU A 164 -2.47 -14.39 -2.40
N ALA A 165 -3.59 -15.11 -2.29
CA ALA A 165 -3.77 -16.09 -1.22
C ALA A 165 -2.68 -17.17 -1.22
N ALA A 166 -2.38 -17.75 -2.39
CA ALA A 166 -1.31 -18.74 -2.50
C ALA A 166 0.08 -18.15 -2.21
N ALA A 167 0.34 -16.93 -2.69
CA ALA A 167 1.60 -16.23 -2.40
C ALA A 167 1.74 -15.88 -0.91
N ALA A 168 0.65 -15.47 -0.26
CA ALA A 168 0.61 -15.18 1.18
C ALA A 168 0.92 -16.44 2.02
N GLU A 169 0.28 -17.56 1.72
CA GLU A 169 0.59 -18.84 2.39
C GLU A 169 2.07 -19.20 2.31
N MET A 170 2.65 -19.06 1.12
CA MET A 170 4.06 -19.40 0.89
C MET A 170 5.03 -18.47 1.61
N ILE A 171 4.82 -17.15 1.52
CA ILE A 171 5.71 -16.19 2.16
C ILE A 171 5.63 -16.28 3.68
N HIS A 172 4.43 -16.49 4.24
CA HIS A 172 4.26 -16.66 5.68
C HIS A 172 4.84 -17.98 6.19
N ALA A 173 4.71 -19.06 5.44
CA ALA A 173 5.39 -20.33 5.77
C ALA A 173 6.92 -20.19 5.80
N ALA A 174 7.48 -19.25 5.04
CA ALA A 174 8.90 -18.90 5.05
C ALA A 174 9.26 -17.85 6.13
N GLY A 175 8.31 -17.41 6.97
CA GLY A 175 8.53 -16.36 7.98
C GLY A 175 8.72 -14.96 7.39
N GLY A 176 8.27 -14.74 6.15
CA GLY A 176 8.41 -13.48 5.44
C GLY A 176 7.23 -12.53 5.63
N PHE A 177 7.23 -11.42 4.89
CA PHE A 177 6.29 -10.31 4.99
C PHE A 177 5.74 -9.95 3.60
N LEU A 178 4.42 -9.83 3.45
CA LEU A 178 3.76 -9.50 2.19
C LEU A 178 3.28 -8.04 2.18
N VAL A 179 3.84 -7.24 1.26
CA VAL A 179 3.32 -5.93 0.87
C VAL A 179 2.49 -6.09 -0.40
N CYS A 180 1.19 -5.81 -0.32
CA CYS A 180 0.30 -5.88 -1.46
C CYS A 180 0.04 -4.48 -2.05
N ASP A 181 0.38 -4.27 -3.32
CA ASP A 181 -0.11 -3.11 -4.07
C ASP A 181 -1.58 -3.35 -4.45
N ALA A 182 -2.51 -2.77 -3.66
CA ALA A 182 -3.95 -2.84 -3.88
C ALA A 182 -4.50 -1.63 -4.66
N VAL A 183 -3.65 -0.78 -5.24
CA VAL A 183 -4.01 0.46 -5.92
C VAL A 183 -5.04 0.23 -7.03
N GLN A 184 -4.91 -0.85 -7.81
CA GLN A 184 -5.87 -1.17 -8.88
C GLN A 184 -7.02 -2.08 -8.42
N ALA A 185 -6.92 -2.66 -7.24
CA ALA A 185 -7.96 -3.53 -6.67
C ALA A 185 -9.02 -2.74 -5.89
N ALA A 186 -8.60 -1.70 -5.17
CA ALA A 186 -9.45 -0.89 -4.32
C ALA A 186 -10.68 -0.34 -5.06
N GLY A 187 -11.86 -0.58 -4.49
CA GLY A 187 -13.14 -0.19 -5.06
C GLY A 187 -13.61 -1.03 -6.26
N ARG A 188 -12.89 -2.10 -6.64
CA ARG A 188 -13.23 -3.01 -7.76
C ARG A 188 -13.40 -4.45 -7.32
N ILE A 189 -12.54 -4.90 -6.40
CA ILE A 189 -12.62 -6.21 -5.76
C ILE A 189 -12.45 -6.02 -4.25
N ASP A 190 -12.70 -7.07 -3.48
CA ASP A 190 -12.49 -7.05 -2.04
C ASP A 190 -11.02 -6.77 -1.71
N CYS A 191 -10.78 -5.79 -0.82
CA CYS A 191 -9.46 -5.35 -0.39
C CYS A 191 -9.29 -5.42 1.13
N ASP A 192 -10.11 -6.21 1.82
CA ASP A 192 -9.85 -6.54 3.22
C ASP A 192 -8.49 -7.23 3.34
N ILE A 193 -7.63 -6.70 4.22
CA ILE A 193 -6.24 -7.15 4.35
C ILE A 193 -6.12 -8.61 4.77
N GLY A 194 -7.07 -9.08 5.57
CA GLY A 194 -7.14 -10.49 5.99
C GLY A 194 -7.53 -11.39 4.82
N THR A 195 -8.51 -10.99 4.00
CA THR A 195 -8.92 -11.70 2.77
C THR A 195 -7.78 -11.77 1.76
N LEU A 196 -7.02 -10.68 1.60
CA LEU A 196 -5.84 -10.65 0.73
C LEU A 196 -4.64 -11.45 1.29
N GLY A 197 -4.67 -11.76 2.59
CA GLY A 197 -3.56 -12.40 3.29
C GLY A 197 -2.31 -11.52 3.42
N ALA A 198 -2.44 -10.21 3.19
CA ALA A 198 -1.29 -9.30 3.21
C ALA A 198 -0.94 -8.84 4.63
N ASP A 199 0.31 -8.44 4.85
CA ASP A 199 0.77 -7.80 6.08
C ASP A 199 0.68 -6.28 5.98
N ALA A 200 0.80 -5.75 4.77
CA ALA A 200 0.54 -4.36 4.45
C ALA A 200 -0.15 -4.24 3.09
N ILE A 201 -1.11 -3.30 2.98
CA ILE A 201 -1.72 -2.95 1.69
C ILE A 201 -1.53 -1.47 1.39
N VAL A 202 -1.42 -1.15 0.12
CA VAL A 202 -1.25 0.22 -0.39
C VAL A 202 -2.46 0.63 -1.20
N LEU A 203 -2.96 1.84 -0.91
CA LEU A 203 -4.13 2.44 -1.56
C LEU A 203 -3.77 3.78 -2.20
N SER A 204 -4.46 4.12 -3.29
CA SER A 204 -4.35 5.43 -3.96
C SER A 204 -5.73 5.95 -4.34
N ALA A 205 -6.18 7.01 -3.69
CA ALA A 205 -7.56 7.47 -3.74
C ALA A 205 -8.07 7.77 -5.16
N HIS A 206 -7.23 8.35 -6.03
CA HIS A 206 -7.64 8.73 -7.39
C HIS A 206 -7.93 7.54 -8.32
N LYS A 207 -7.66 6.31 -7.91
CA LYS A 207 -7.95 5.11 -8.69
C LYS A 207 -9.38 4.60 -8.47
N PHE A 208 -10.05 5.04 -7.40
CA PHE A 208 -11.42 4.61 -7.06
C PHE A 208 -12.35 5.77 -6.67
N GLY A 209 -12.12 6.95 -7.22
CA GLY A 209 -13.04 8.10 -7.08
C GLY A 209 -12.70 9.09 -5.98
N GLY A 210 -11.58 8.91 -5.29
CA GLY A 210 -11.02 9.90 -4.36
C GLY A 210 -10.16 10.96 -5.08
N PRO A 211 -9.63 11.94 -4.33
CA PRO A 211 -8.78 12.98 -4.88
C PRO A 211 -7.40 12.45 -5.30
N LYS A 212 -6.78 13.15 -6.24
CA LYS A 212 -5.33 13.07 -6.48
C LYS A 212 -4.61 13.66 -5.28
N GLY A 213 -3.42 13.14 -4.96
CA GLY A 213 -2.64 13.62 -3.83
C GLY A 213 -3.02 13.00 -2.48
N ALA A 214 -3.82 11.91 -2.48
CA ALA A 214 -4.17 11.15 -1.29
C ALA A 214 -3.97 9.64 -1.52
N GLY A 215 -3.42 8.97 -0.53
CA GLY A 215 -3.22 7.53 -0.47
C GLY A 215 -3.07 7.06 0.96
N ALA A 216 -2.94 5.77 1.14
CA ALA A 216 -2.73 5.16 2.45
C ALA A 216 -1.86 3.92 2.37
N LEU A 217 -1.05 3.73 3.42
CA LEU A 217 -0.42 2.48 3.78
C LEU A 217 -1.16 1.94 5.01
N CYS A 218 -1.71 0.74 4.90
CA CYS A 218 -2.45 0.08 5.96
C CYS A 218 -1.70 -1.18 6.38
N PHE A 219 -1.44 -1.34 7.66
CA PHE A 219 -0.80 -2.51 8.25
C PHE A 219 -1.83 -3.43 8.89
N ARG A 220 -1.61 -4.74 8.83
CA ARG A 220 -2.46 -5.73 9.47
C ARG A 220 -2.35 -5.70 11.00
N SER A 221 -1.25 -5.19 11.54
CA SER A 221 -0.97 -5.21 12.98
C SER A 221 -0.22 -3.97 13.43
N GLU A 222 -0.59 -3.48 14.63
CA GLU A 222 0.13 -2.40 15.32
C GLU A 222 1.58 -2.73 15.68
N SER A 223 1.97 -4.00 15.61
CA SER A 223 3.33 -4.45 15.87
C SER A 223 4.30 -4.22 14.71
N TYR A 224 3.80 -3.70 13.58
CA TYR A 224 4.64 -3.38 12.43
C TYR A 224 5.04 -1.91 12.45
N HIS A 225 6.34 -1.64 12.49
CA HIS A 225 6.89 -0.29 12.60
C HIS A 225 7.96 -0.03 11.56
N ILE A 226 7.78 1.05 10.79
CA ILE A 226 8.81 1.55 9.89
C ILE A 226 9.77 2.45 10.69
N LYS A 227 11.07 2.17 10.63
CA LYS A 227 12.10 2.97 11.34
C LYS A 227 12.56 4.19 10.55
N ASP A 228 12.53 4.10 9.23
CA ASP A 228 13.05 5.14 8.35
C ASP A 228 11.92 5.84 7.60
N ALA A 229 11.49 7.01 8.11
CA ALA A 229 10.56 7.86 7.41
C ALA A 229 11.15 8.39 6.09
N LEU A 230 10.31 8.54 5.06
CA LEU A 230 10.70 9.17 3.79
C LEU A 230 10.83 10.69 3.93
N VAL A 231 9.90 11.30 4.68
CA VAL A 231 9.86 12.73 4.97
C VAL A 231 10.04 12.91 6.46
N ARG A 232 11.01 13.76 6.85
CA ARG A 232 11.37 13.96 8.26
C ARG A 232 11.12 15.41 8.66
N GLY A 233 10.64 15.62 9.90
CA GLY A 233 10.48 16.97 10.46
C GLY A 233 9.29 17.08 11.40
N GLY A 234 8.09 17.04 10.88
CA GLY A 234 6.88 17.10 11.69
C GLY A 234 6.54 15.79 12.40
N GLY A 235 5.54 15.84 13.30
CA GLY A 235 5.03 14.65 13.98
C GLY A 235 3.80 14.02 13.29
N GLN A 236 3.46 14.46 12.07
CA GLN A 236 2.34 13.95 11.31
C GLN A 236 2.55 12.47 11.01
N GLU A 237 1.45 11.72 10.94
CA GLU A 237 1.47 10.28 10.71
C GLU A 237 2.51 9.56 11.61
N ARG A 238 2.61 9.99 12.87
CA ARG A 238 3.56 9.44 13.87
C ARG A 238 5.04 9.59 13.45
N GLY A 239 5.34 10.63 12.74
CA GLY A 239 6.70 10.94 12.26
C GLY A 239 7.12 10.14 11.03
N LEU A 240 6.20 9.46 10.35
CA LEU A 240 6.47 8.73 9.12
C LEU A 240 6.32 9.61 7.88
N ARG A 241 5.72 10.79 8.08
CA ARG A 241 5.53 11.79 7.04
C ARG A 241 5.54 13.21 7.63
#